data_a66193cfafc85b0cc0d914652f422749
#
_entry.id   a66193cfafc85b0cc0d914652f422749
#
_cell.length_a   1.000
_cell.length_b   1.000
_cell.length_c   1.000
_cell.angle_alpha   90.00
_cell.angle_beta   90.00
_cell.angle_gamma   90.00
#
_symmetry.space_group_name_H-M   'P 1'
#
loop_
_entity.id
_entity.type
_entity.pdbx_description
1 polymer ?
#
loop_
_entity_poly.entity_id
_entity_poly.type
_entity_poly.pdbx_seq_one_letter_code
_entity_poly.pdbx_strand_id
1 'polypeptide(L)'
;MLIYAFLAGLFLTNSLPHLVKGITGQSHMTPFKKVSPAWLNIIWSFINIYLGLLFLQMSGGHFGDLSKLNSFAWSFLIGALFIAWADARMFSNPKAGFPWFKN
;
A
#
# COMPACT_ATOMS: atom_id res chain seq x y z
N MET A 1 -14.04 -5.59 11.93
CA MET A 1 -12.92 -5.98 12.77
C MET A 1 -11.73 -5.07 12.56
N LEU A 2 -11.06 -4.73 13.63
CA LEU A 2 -10.01 -3.71 13.59
C LEU A 2 -8.78 -4.12 12.77
N ILE A 3 -8.43 -5.42 12.77
CA ILE A 3 -7.30 -5.89 11.96
C ILE A 3 -7.57 -5.69 10.46
N TYR A 4 -8.80 -5.92 10.02
CA TYR A 4 -9.13 -5.72 8.62
C TYR A 4 -9.13 -4.23 8.25
N ALA A 5 -9.55 -3.36 9.17
CA ALA A 5 -9.43 -1.92 8.95
C ALA A 5 -7.97 -1.48 8.82
N PHE A 6 -7.10 -2.01 9.67
CA PHE A 6 -5.66 -1.77 9.58
C PHE A 6 -5.11 -2.21 8.23
N LEU A 7 -5.44 -3.44 7.80
CA LEU A 7 -4.97 -3.96 6.52
C LEU A 7 -5.52 -3.16 5.34
N ALA A 8 -6.77 -2.70 5.43
CA ALA A 8 -7.34 -1.85 4.39
C ALA A 8 -6.54 -0.55 4.23
N GLY A 9 -6.23 0.10 5.33
CA GLY A 9 -5.43 1.33 5.30
C GLY A 9 -4.03 1.07 4.76
N LEU A 10 -3.43 -0.04 5.17
CA LEU A 10 -2.09 -0.43 4.72
C LEU A 10 -2.06 -0.62 3.20
N PHE A 11 -2.93 -1.47 2.65
CA PHE A 11 -2.89 -1.78 1.23
C PHE A 11 -3.32 -0.61 0.35
N LEU A 12 -4.35 0.14 0.74
CA LEU A 12 -4.77 1.31 -0.03
C LEU A 12 -3.67 2.35 -0.10
N THR A 13 -2.98 2.59 1.01
CA THR A 13 -1.88 3.56 1.04
C THR A 13 -0.68 3.04 0.27
N ASN A 14 -0.37 1.74 0.37
CA ASN A 14 0.75 1.15 -0.37
C ASN A 14 0.55 1.20 -1.89
N SER A 15 -0.69 1.31 -2.35
CA SER A 15 -0.96 1.44 -3.79
C SER A 15 -0.45 2.76 -4.36
N LEU A 16 -0.36 3.81 -3.55
CA LEU A 16 -0.10 5.17 -4.01
C LEU A 16 1.25 5.33 -4.70
N PRO A 17 2.39 4.92 -4.09
CA PRO A 17 3.68 5.12 -4.77
C PRO A 17 3.77 4.35 -6.08
N HIS A 18 3.18 3.16 -6.14
CA HIS A 18 3.19 2.36 -7.36
C HIS A 18 2.29 2.95 -8.43
N LEU A 19 1.12 3.48 -8.04
CA LEU A 19 0.22 4.13 -8.98
C LEU A 19 0.85 5.39 -9.56
N VAL A 20 1.41 6.24 -8.70
CA VAL A 20 2.03 7.50 -9.14
C VAL A 20 3.21 7.22 -10.05
N LYS A 21 4.09 6.31 -9.68
CA LYS A 21 5.24 5.95 -10.53
C LYS A 21 4.79 5.36 -11.85
N GLY A 22 3.81 4.45 -11.80
CA GLY A 22 3.33 3.78 -13.01
C GLY A 22 2.70 4.75 -14.00
N ILE A 23 1.79 5.60 -13.56
CA ILE A 23 1.10 6.52 -14.46
C ILE A 23 2.00 7.66 -14.96
N THR A 24 3.12 7.89 -14.31
CA THR A 24 4.11 8.88 -14.77
C THR A 24 5.24 8.22 -15.58
N GLY A 25 5.10 6.95 -15.91
CA GLY A 25 6.06 6.25 -16.76
C GLY A 25 7.38 5.91 -16.09
N GLN A 26 7.43 5.92 -14.76
CA GLN A 26 8.65 5.70 -14.01
C GLN A 26 8.71 4.29 -13.46
N SER A 27 9.94 3.77 -13.33
CA SER A 27 10.17 2.50 -12.65
C SER A 27 10.18 2.69 -11.13
N HIS A 28 9.86 1.62 -10.40
CA HIS A 28 9.85 1.62 -8.94
C HIS A 28 9.91 0.18 -8.45
N MET A 29 10.46 -0.04 -7.25
CA MET A 29 10.57 -1.38 -6.69
C MET A 29 9.19 -1.96 -6.38
N THR A 30 8.98 -3.20 -6.81
CA THR A 30 7.84 -4.03 -6.41
C THR A 30 8.38 -5.33 -5.82
N PRO A 31 7.52 -6.17 -5.20
CA PRO A 31 7.98 -7.49 -4.75
C PRO A 31 8.48 -8.39 -5.87
N PHE A 32 8.19 -8.08 -7.13
CA PHE A 32 8.59 -8.90 -8.28
C PHE A 32 10.00 -8.57 -8.76
N LYS A 33 10.39 -7.29 -8.68
CA LYS A 33 11.68 -6.81 -9.19
C LYS A 33 12.08 -5.53 -8.48
N LYS A 34 13.38 -5.35 -8.27
CA LYS A 34 13.88 -4.11 -7.67
C LYS A 34 13.67 -2.90 -8.59
N VAL A 35 13.88 -3.07 -9.89
CA VAL A 35 13.60 -2.03 -10.88
C VAL A 35 12.46 -2.53 -11.76
N SER A 36 11.25 -2.37 -11.26
CA SER A 36 10.06 -2.79 -11.99
C SER A 36 9.63 -1.70 -12.96
N PRO A 37 9.26 -2.06 -14.20
CA PRO A 37 8.81 -1.06 -15.15
C PRO A 37 7.47 -0.44 -14.75
N ALA A 38 7.13 0.66 -15.41
CA ALA A 38 5.91 1.41 -15.11
C ALA A 38 4.65 0.54 -15.16
N TRP A 39 4.51 -0.29 -16.21
CA TRP A 39 3.32 -1.13 -16.38
C TRP A 39 3.15 -2.12 -15.22
N LEU A 40 4.26 -2.67 -14.71
CA LEU A 40 4.21 -3.61 -13.58
C LEU A 40 3.80 -2.90 -12.30
N ASN A 41 4.25 -1.65 -12.12
CA ASN A 41 3.83 -0.83 -10.98
C ASN A 41 2.33 -0.53 -11.02
N ILE A 42 1.77 -0.28 -12.20
CA ILE A 42 0.32 -0.09 -12.33
C ILE A 42 -0.41 -1.36 -11.89
N ILE A 43 0.01 -2.52 -12.39
CA ILE A 43 -0.60 -3.80 -12.01
C ILE A 43 -0.50 -4.02 -10.50
N TRP A 44 0.67 -3.82 -9.93
CA TRP A 44 0.89 -3.99 -8.49
C TRP A 44 0.05 -3.02 -7.68
N SER A 45 -0.10 -1.77 -8.15
CA SER A 45 -0.96 -0.79 -7.52
C SER A 45 -2.41 -1.28 -7.46
N PHE A 46 -2.94 -1.79 -8.57
CA PHE A 46 -4.33 -2.25 -8.61
C PHE A 46 -4.54 -3.49 -7.75
N ILE A 47 -3.55 -4.37 -7.64
CA ILE A 47 -3.62 -5.50 -6.69
C ILE A 47 -3.74 -4.97 -5.26
N ASN A 48 -2.95 -3.96 -4.89
CA ASN A 48 -3.04 -3.34 -3.57
C ASN A 48 -4.39 -2.66 -3.34
N ILE A 49 -4.92 -1.97 -4.35
CA ILE A 49 -6.24 -1.34 -4.25
C ILE A 49 -7.31 -2.41 -4.02
N TYR A 50 -7.28 -3.49 -4.80
CA TYR A 50 -8.26 -4.57 -4.65
C TYR A 50 -8.21 -5.18 -3.25
N LEU A 51 -7.00 -5.52 -2.77
CA LEU A 51 -6.84 -6.07 -1.44
C LEU A 51 -7.31 -5.09 -0.37
N GLY A 52 -7.01 -3.80 -0.54
CA GLY A 52 -7.47 -2.77 0.39
C GLY A 52 -8.98 -2.69 0.45
N LEU A 53 -9.65 -2.70 -0.70
CA LEU A 53 -11.11 -2.67 -0.76
C LEU A 53 -11.73 -3.94 -0.18
N LEU A 54 -11.10 -5.09 -0.43
CA LEU A 54 -11.55 -6.35 0.13
C LEU A 54 -11.49 -6.33 1.65
N PHE A 55 -10.36 -5.90 2.22
CA PHE A 55 -10.23 -5.79 3.68
C PHE A 55 -11.15 -4.73 4.27
N LEU A 56 -11.41 -3.64 3.54
CA LEU A 56 -12.38 -2.64 3.97
C LEU A 56 -13.77 -3.28 4.10
N GLN A 57 -14.18 -4.05 3.11
CA GLN A 57 -15.46 -4.76 3.15
C GLN A 57 -15.51 -5.74 4.32
N MET A 58 -14.43 -6.49 4.53
CA MET A 58 -14.36 -7.45 5.64
C MET A 58 -14.38 -6.79 7.01
N SER A 59 -13.93 -5.54 7.10
CA SER A 59 -13.94 -4.78 8.35
C SER A 59 -15.34 -4.34 8.77
N GLY A 60 -16.27 -4.29 7.81
CA GLY A 60 -17.62 -3.76 8.05
C GLY A 60 -17.70 -2.24 8.04
N GLY A 61 -16.59 -1.53 7.84
CA GLY A 61 -16.57 -0.08 7.79
C GLY A 61 -16.74 0.46 6.37
N HIS A 62 -16.93 1.76 6.28
CA HIS A 62 -17.06 2.49 5.01
C HIS A 62 -16.12 3.69 5.02
N PHE A 63 -15.74 4.18 3.83
CA PHE A 63 -14.88 5.36 3.75
C PHE A 63 -15.44 6.57 4.50
N GLY A 64 -16.79 6.74 4.50
CA GLY A 64 -17.42 7.82 5.23
C GLY A 64 -17.20 7.75 6.75
N ASP A 65 -16.88 6.58 7.28
CA ASP A 65 -16.63 6.40 8.71
C ASP A 65 -15.27 6.95 9.15
N LEU A 66 -14.37 7.23 8.21
CA LEU A 66 -13.04 7.72 8.55
C LEU A 66 -13.07 9.07 9.26
N SER A 67 -14.06 9.91 8.95
CA SER A 67 -14.22 11.22 9.60
C SER A 67 -14.77 11.12 11.02
N LYS A 68 -15.29 9.97 11.43
CA LYS A 68 -15.89 9.78 12.75
C LYS A 68 -14.85 9.59 13.86
N LEU A 69 -13.60 9.37 13.52
CA LEU A 69 -12.48 9.18 14.45
C LEU A 69 -12.79 8.10 15.51
N ASN A 70 -13.53 7.08 15.11
CA ASN A 70 -13.83 5.90 15.94
C ASN A 70 -12.70 4.86 15.83
N SER A 71 -12.87 3.71 16.46
CA SER A 71 -11.86 2.65 16.46
C SER A 71 -11.51 2.18 15.04
N PHE A 72 -12.52 2.09 14.16
CA PHE A 72 -12.30 1.73 12.76
C PHE A 72 -11.38 2.76 12.08
N ALA A 73 -11.71 4.06 12.22
CA ALA A 73 -10.94 5.13 11.58
C ALA A 73 -9.49 5.14 12.08
N TRP A 74 -9.27 5.03 13.39
CA TRP A 74 -7.93 5.01 13.95
C TRP A 74 -7.15 3.79 13.47
N SER A 75 -7.77 2.61 13.43
CA SER A 75 -7.10 1.39 12.97
C SER A 75 -6.68 1.53 11.51
N PHE A 76 -7.56 2.06 10.66
CA PHE A 76 -7.28 2.31 9.25
C PHE A 76 -6.11 3.29 9.10
N LEU A 77 -6.16 4.42 9.82
CA LEU A 77 -5.12 5.44 9.73
C LEU A 77 -3.77 4.95 10.24
N ILE A 78 -3.77 4.13 11.29
CA ILE A 78 -2.53 3.53 11.80
C ILE A 78 -1.94 2.58 10.77
N GLY A 79 -2.75 1.77 10.09
CA GLY A 79 -2.28 0.91 9.01
C GLY A 79 -1.69 1.71 7.87
N ALA A 80 -2.36 2.79 7.47
CA ALA A 80 -1.87 3.71 6.45
C ALA A 80 -0.53 4.34 6.85
N LEU A 81 -0.44 4.84 8.07
CA LEU A 81 0.78 5.47 8.58
C LEU A 81 1.93 4.46 8.65
N PHE A 82 1.64 3.24 9.13
CA PHE A 82 2.65 2.20 9.23
C PHE A 82 3.31 1.92 7.88
N ILE A 83 2.50 1.69 6.84
CA ILE A 83 3.07 1.35 5.53
C ILE A 83 3.71 2.58 4.87
N ALA A 84 3.17 3.77 5.07
CA ALA A 84 3.77 4.99 4.53
C ALA A 84 5.17 5.18 5.10
N TRP A 85 5.33 4.97 6.40
CA TRP A 85 6.63 5.07 7.06
C TRP A 85 7.58 3.98 6.59
N ALA A 86 7.10 2.74 6.50
CA ALA A 86 7.91 1.61 6.03
C ALA A 86 8.35 1.81 4.57
N ASP A 87 7.46 2.28 3.71
CA ASP A 87 7.78 2.58 2.31
C ASP A 87 8.81 3.69 2.21
N ALA A 88 8.67 4.75 3.01
CA ALA A 88 9.63 5.85 3.00
C ALA A 88 11.03 5.36 3.36
N ARG A 89 11.13 4.48 4.34
CA ARG A 89 12.43 3.92 4.74
C ARG A 89 12.99 2.98 3.67
N MET A 90 12.14 2.12 3.12
CA MET A 90 12.57 1.16 2.11
C MET A 90 13.01 1.86 0.82
N PHE A 91 12.20 2.79 0.33
CA PHE A 91 12.46 3.42 -0.97
C PHE A 91 13.54 4.49 -0.92
N SER A 92 13.89 4.98 0.27
CA SER A 92 15.02 5.90 0.43
C SER A 92 16.36 5.18 0.57
N ASN A 93 16.35 3.85 0.75
CA ASN A 93 17.56 3.06 0.92
C ASN A 93 17.91 2.34 -0.38
N PRO A 94 19.01 2.72 -1.08
CA PRO A 94 19.36 2.07 -2.35
C PRO A 94 19.72 0.60 -2.22
N LYS A 95 20.03 0.13 -0.99
CA LYS A 95 20.35 -1.27 -0.74
C LYS A 95 19.13 -2.11 -0.36
N ALA A 96 17.97 -1.48 -0.15
CA ALA A 96 16.77 -2.20 0.23
C ALA A 96 16.29 -3.11 -0.89
N GLY A 97 15.70 -4.23 -0.52
CA GLY A 97 15.13 -5.17 -1.47
C GLY A 97 14.64 -6.40 -0.75
N PHE A 98 14.00 -7.28 -1.50
CA PHE A 98 13.50 -8.53 -0.96
C PHE A 98 14.56 -9.62 -1.11
N PRO A 99 14.56 -10.66 -0.22
CA PRO A 99 15.61 -11.70 -0.26
C PRO A 99 15.70 -12.46 -1.59
N TRP A 100 14.60 -12.53 -2.33
CA TRP A 100 14.57 -13.24 -3.61
C TRP A 100 15.07 -12.40 -4.79
N PHE A 101 15.41 -11.12 -4.58
CA PHE A 101 15.96 -10.31 -5.65
C PHE A 101 17.37 -10.79 -5.99
N LYS A 102 17.65 -10.88 -7.29
CA LYS A 102 18.99 -11.12 -7.80
C LYS A 102 19.68 -9.78 -8.01
N ASN A 103 20.90 -9.68 -7.56
CA ASN A 103 21.72 -8.49 -7.74
C ASN A 103 22.49 -8.55 -9.06
#